data_df82306f8bcd63feaf40c15b7745eb09
#
_entry.id   df82306f8bcd63feaf40c15b7745eb09
#
_cell.length_a   1.000
_cell.length_b   1.000
_cell.length_c   1.000
_cell.angle_alpha   90.00
_cell.angle_beta   90.00
_cell.angle_gamma   90.00
#
_symmetry.space_group_name_H-M   'P 1'
#
loop_
_entity.id
_entity.type
_entity.pdbx_description
1 polymer ?
#
loop_
_entity_poly.entity_id
_entity_poly.type
_entity_poly.pdbx_seq_one_letter_code
_entity_poly.pdbx_strand_id
1 'polypeptide(L)'
;MQTQLFIDGRFVDAVDRGTIDVLNPHDGSLITKIAAASAADVDLAVEAATRAFPKWSALPASERGRLLLRLADAIEANAEELAQLESLDTGHPIRDSRSLDVPRTAACFRYFGGMADKLQGSVIPVETGFLNYVQRAPVGVVGQIVPWNFPLMFTSWKMGPALAAGNTVVLKPSEITPLSTLRIVELMAEVGFPEGVVNIVPGYGHTAGQRLAEHPGVGKIAFTGSTATGRRIVEASQGNLKRVQLELGGKGANIVFDDANLDAAINGAAWAIFHNQGQACIAGSRLVLHERIADEFLERFVSLASSIRVGNPLDPDAEMGPLTSKQHLDRVLTFVNVAREQGGRVLTGGSAPQDSALAKGYYVRPTVIEAKSASDRIAQEEVFGPFVTVLRFGSDEEALAIANSTEYGLGSGLWTRDLSRAHKTASQINAGMCWINCYKRVNPGSPFGGVGKSGYGREMGFEAMHDYTEARSVWVNVDGNVPPHFKR
;
A
#
# COMPACT_ATOMS: atom_id res chain seq x y z
N MET A 1 22.24 9.33 -7.67
CA MET A 1 21.26 8.97 -6.62
C MET A 1 20.84 10.24 -5.91
N GLN A 2 19.58 10.61 -5.96
CA GLN A 2 19.04 11.82 -5.35
C GLN A 2 18.87 11.62 -3.83
N THR A 3 19.20 12.64 -3.04
CA THR A 3 19.22 12.57 -1.57
C THR A 3 18.57 13.79 -0.89
N GLN A 4 18.11 14.76 -1.66
CA GLN A 4 17.55 16.01 -1.16
C GLN A 4 16.01 15.96 -1.11
N LEU A 5 15.40 16.91 -0.43
CA LEU A 5 13.97 17.19 -0.53
C LEU A 5 13.65 17.73 -1.93
N PHE A 6 12.42 17.54 -2.38
CA PHE A 6 11.93 18.16 -3.61
C PHE A 6 10.79 19.12 -3.27
N ILE A 7 11.02 20.41 -3.35
CA ILE A 7 10.05 21.45 -3.00
C ILE A 7 10.04 22.51 -4.09
N ASP A 8 8.84 22.86 -4.57
CA ASP A 8 8.62 23.93 -5.57
C ASP A 8 9.48 23.73 -6.84
N GLY A 9 9.54 22.50 -7.34
CA GLY A 9 10.29 22.14 -8.56
C GLY A 9 11.81 22.06 -8.38
N ARG A 10 12.34 22.12 -7.15
CA ARG A 10 13.78 22.16 -6.87
C ARG A 10 14.18 21.12 -5.84
N PHE A 11 15.37 20.60 -6.00
CA PHE A 11 16.04 19.79 -4.98
C PHE A 11 16.74 20.70 -3.98
N VAL A 12 16.39 20.55 -2.69
CA VAL A 12 16.88 21.41 -1.60
C VAL A 12 17.29 20.58 -0.39
N ASP A 13 18.24 21.08 0.39
CA ASP A 13 18.57 20.51 1.68
C ASP A 13 17.48 20.85 2.71
N ALA A 14 17.36 20.05 3.78
CA ALA A 14 16.49 20.39 4.89
C ALA A 14 16.91 21.71 5.55
N VAL A 15 15.93 22.51 6.01
CA VAL A 15 16.16 23.82 6.64
C VAL A 15 17.14 23.72 7.82
N ASP A 16 17.02 22.69 8.63
CA ASP A 16 17.88 22.41 9.78
C ASP A 16 19.11 21.57 9.43
N ARG A 17 19.29 21.20 8.16
CA ARG A 17 20.35 20.34 7.64
C ARG A 17 20.37 18.95 8.27
N GLY A 18 19.25 18.50 8.83
CA GLY A 18 19.08 17.14 9.34
C GLY A 18 19.26 16.10 8.23
N THR A 19 19.81 14.94 8.59
CA THR A 19 19.98 13.81 7.65
C THR A 19 19.53 12.50 8.27
N ILE A 20 19.20 11.54 7.41
CA ILE A 20 18.82 10.17 7.77
C ILE A 20 19.75 9.20 7.04
N ASP A 21 20.27 8.21 7.74
CA ASP A 21 21.04 7.13 7.16
C ASP A 21 20.10 6.11 6.50
N VAL A 22 20.32 5.84 5.22
CA VAL A 22 19.64 4.75 4.49
C VAL A 22 20.57 3.56 4.45
N LEU A 23 20.14 2.45 5.03
CA LEU A 23 20.95 1.25 5.21
C LEU A 23 20.55 0.14 4.22
N ASN A 24 21.54 -0.62 3.78
CA ASN A 24 21.30 -1.82 3.00
C ASN A 24 20.85 -2.97 3.94
N PRO A 25 19.64 -3.52 3.79
CA PRO A 25 19.15 -4.57 4.66
C PRO A 25 19.90 -5.91 4.45
N HIS A 26 20.65 -6.07 3.35
CA HIS A 26 21.45 -7.25 3.08
C HIS A 26 22.61 -7.42 4.07
N ASP A 27 23.26 -6.33 4.47
CA ASP A 27 24.46 -6.39 5.30
C ASP A 27 24.55 -5.30 6.38
N GLY A 28 23.55 -4.43 6.46
CA GLY A 28 23.51 -3.29 7.40
C GLY A 28 24.45 -2.15 7.03
N SER A 29 25.08 -2.17 5.86
CA SER A 29 25.97 -1.08 5.41
C SER A 29 25.21 0.19 5.06
N LEU A 30 25.88 1.34 5.20
CA LEU A 30 25.34 2.62 4.79
C LEU A 30 25.31 2.71 3.26
N ILE A 31 24.13 2.90 2.67
CA ILE A 31 23.99 3.18 1.24
C ILE A 31 24.29 4.68 1.01
N THR A 32 23.56 5.54 1.70
CA THR A 32 23.67 6.99 1.58
C THR A 32 23.02 7.70 2.77
N LYS A 33 23.18 9.02 2.83
CA LYS A 33 22.41 9.90 3.73
C LYS A 33 21.47 10.75 2.90
N ILE A 34 20.22 10.82 3.32
CA ILE A 34 19.21 11.69 2.71
C ILE A 34 18.89 12.87 3.62
N ALA A 35 18.36 13.95 3.06
CA ALA A 35 17.85 15.06 3.84
C ALA A 35 16.65 14.63 4.69
N ALA A 36 16.60 15.09 5.94
CA ALA A 36 15.53 14.81 6.90
C ALA A 36 14.63 16.05 7.02
N ALA A 37 13.45 16.02 6.40
CA ALA A 37 12.52 17.15 6.48
C ALA A 37 12.08 17.43 7.92
N SER A 38 12.19 18.67 8.33
CA SER A 38 11.64 19.25 9.55
C SER A 38 10.18 19.70 9.36
N ALA A 39 9.54 20.20 10.40
CA ALA A 39 8.22 20.81 10.28
C ALA A 39 8.22 22.03 9.34
N ALA A 40 9.29 22.84 9.36
CA ALA A 40 9.43 23.99 8.48
C ALA A 40 9.49 23.60 7.00
N ASP A 41 10.16 22.50 6.66
CA ASP A 41 10.21 21.99 5.29
C ASP A 41 8.84 21.53 4.81
N VAL A 42 8.05 20.91 5.68
CA VAL A 42 6.66 20.51 5.38
C VAL A 42 5.80 21.75 5.13
N ASP A 43 5.98 22.82 5.92
CA ASP A 43 5.26 24.09 5.73
C ASP A 43 5.58 24.71 4.36
N LEU A 44 6.87 24.77 3.99
CA LEU A 44 7.30 25.24 2.67
C LEU A 44 6.72 24.40 1.52
N ALA A 45 6.69 23.07 1.67
CA ALA A 45 6.12 22.17 0.68
C ALA A 45 4.60 22.36 0.52
N VAL A 46 3.87 22.55 1.62
CA VAL A 46 2.42 22.80 1.58
C VAL A 46 2.14 24.20 0.99
N GLU A 47 2.94 25.21 1.30
CA GLU A 47 2.82 26.53 0.68
C GLU A 47 3.05 26.46 -0.85
N ALA A 48 4.09 25.74 -1.30
CA ALA A 48 4.35 25.54 -2.72
C ALA A 48 3.17 24.82 -3.41
N ALA A 49 2.65 23.75 -2.80
CA ALA A 49 1.49 23.01 -3.30
C ALA A 49 0.23 23.90 -3.37
N THR A 50 0.03 24.77 -2.37
CA THR A 50 -1.09 25.71 -2.34
C THR A 50 -0.99 26.75 -3.45
N ARG A 51 0.19 27.31 -3.71
CA ARG A 51 0.41 28.24 -4.81
C ARG A 51 0.21 27.61 -6.19
N ALA A 52 0.60 26.35 -6.36
CA ALA A 52 0.48 25.63 -7.62
C ALA A 52 -0.96 25.17 -7.91
N PHE A 53 -1.78 24.91 -6.88
CA PHE A 53 -3.10 24.30 -6.98
C PHE A 53 -4.05 25.00 -7.96
N PRO A 54 -4.25 26.34 -7.94
CA PRO A 54 -5.19 27.00 -8.85
C PRO A 54 -4.86 26.77 -10.33
N LYS A 55 -3.58 26.82 -10.69
CA LYS A 55 -3.12 26.61 -12.08
C LYS A 55 -3.24 25.15 -12.49
N TRP A 56 -2.84 24.23 -11.61
CA TRP A 56 -2.91 22.80 -11.85
C TRP A 56 -4.34 22.29 -11.99
N SER A 57 -5.23 22.68 -11.07
CA SER A 57 -6.64 22.29 -11.10
C SER A 57 -7.41 22.84 -12.29
N ALA A 58 -7.03 24.02 -12.79
CA ALA A 58 -7.60 24.64 -13.99
C ALA A 58 -7.03 24.07 -15.30
N LEU A 59 -5.91 23.33 -15.26
CA LEU A 59 -5.35 22.70 -16.45
C LEU A 59 -6.35 21.67 -17.00
N PRO A 60 -6.58 21.61 -18.33
CA PRO A 60 -7.43 20.58 -18.91
C PRO A 60 -7.06 19.19 -18.42
N ALA A 61 -8.07 18.38 -18.09
CA ALA A 61 -7.83 17.04 -17.55
C ALA A 61 -6.97 16.15 -18.48
N SER A 62 -7.14 16.30 -19.79
CA SER A 62 -6.32 15.62 -20.82
C SER A 62 -4.84 16.01 -20.75
N GLU A 63 -4.53 17.27 -20.37
CA GLU A 63 -3.14 17.70 -20.20
C GLU A 63 -2.49 17.07 -18.96
N ARG A 64 -3.24 17.04 -17.83
CA ARG A 64 -2.79 16.33 -16.62
C ARG A 64 -2.57 14.85 -16.91
N GLY A 65 -3.52 14.24 -17.63
CA GLY A 65 -3.41 12.84 -18.08
C GLY A 65 -2.18 12.60 -18.96
N ARG A 66 -1.88 13.51 -19.88
CA ARG A 66 -0.69 13.39 -20.76
C ARG A 66 0.62 13.40 -19.96
N LEU A 67 0.73 14.22 -18.91
CA LEU A 67 1.90 14.24 -18.04
C LEU A 67 2.08 12.90 -17.31
N LEU A 68 0.99 12.30 -16.81
CA LEU A 68 1.02 10.99 -16.16
C LEU A 68 1.40 9.86 -17.15
N LEU A 69 0.93 9.92 -18.40
CA LEU A 69 1.32 8.97 -19.43
C LEU A 69 2.82 9.08 -19.77
N ARG A 70 3.33 10.30 -19.93
CA ARG A 70 4.77 10.53 -20.14
C ARG A 70 5.62 10.05 -18.96
N LEU A 71 5.12 10.23 -17.73
CA LEU A 71 5.79 9.69 -16.54
C LEU A 71 5.83 8.15 -16.58
N ALA A 72 4.74 7.49 -16.97
CA ALA A 72 4.72 6.04 -17.11
C ALA A 72 5.75 5.56 -18.14
N ASP A 73 5.86 6.24 -19.28
CA ASP A 73 6.87 5.94 -20.32
C ASP A 73 8.29 6.17 -19.78
N ALA A 74 8.52 7.24 -19.02
CA ALA A 74 9.81 7.51 -18.39
C ALA A 74 10.21 6.46 -17.35
N ILE A 75 9.24 5.96 -16.57
CA ILE A 75 9.45 4.86 -15.61
C ILE A 75 9.87 3.58 -16.34
N GLU A 76 9.19 3.23 -17.42
CA GLU A 76 9.55 2.05 -18.25
C GLU A 76 10.93 2.20 -18.88
N ALA A 77 11.27 3.40 -19.36
CA ALA A 77 12.60 3.70 -19.94
C ALA A 77 13.74 3.61 -18.90
N ASN A 78 13.45 3.80 -17.62
CA ASN A 78 14.42 3.73 -16.50
C ASN A 78 14.19 2.50 -15.62
N ALA A 79 13.57 1.43 -16.15
CA ALA A 79 13.10 0.29 -15.36
C ALA A 79 14.20 -0.42 -14.59
N GLU A 80 15.37 -0.61 -15.18
CA GLU A 80 16.49 -1.30 -14.53
C GLU A 80 17.05 -0.49 -13.35
N GLU A 81 17.25 0.82 -13.52
CA GLU A 81 17.72 1.70 -12.44
C GLU A 81 16.73 1.69 -11.27
N LEU A 82 15.42 1.84 -11.55
CA LEU A 82 14.39 1.83 -10.54
C LEU A 82 14.30 0.49 -9.81
N ALA A 83 14.43 -0.64 -10.52
CA ALA A 83 14.43 -1.96 -9.91
C ALA A 83 15.62 -2.16 -8.98
N GLN A 84 16.81 -1.69 -9.37
CA GLN A 84 18.00 -1.75 -8.52
C GLN A 84 17.86 -0.90 -7.26
N LEU A 85 17.35 0.34 -7.38
CA LEU A 85 17.09 1.22 -6.24
C LEU A 85 16.06 0.62 -5.29
N GLU A 86 14.94 0.06 -5.82
CA GLU A 86 13.90 -0.59 -5.03
C GLU A 86 14.46 -1.79 -4.26
N SER A 87 15.27 -2.63 -4.92
CA SER A 87 15.86 -3.82 -4.27
C SER A 87 16.92 -3.44 -3.23
N LEU A 88 17.64 -2.34 -3.45
CA LEU A 88 18.79 -1.96 -2.63
C LEU A 88 18.39 -1.55 -1.22
N ASP A 89 17.31 -0.76 -1.06
CA ASP A 89 16.89 -0.26 0.25
C ASP A 89 15.71 -1.04 0.87
N THR A 90 14.89 -1.70 0.05
CA THR A 90 13.79 -2.53 0.56
C THR A 90 14.20 -3.95 0.91
N GLY A 91 15.20 -4.50 0.22
CA GLY A 91 15.55 -5.91 0.26
C GLY A 91 14.67 -6.80 -0.64
N HIS A 92 13.84 -6.24 -1.53
CA HIS A 92 13.09 -7.02 -2.53
C HIS A 92 14.04 -7.77 -3.46
N PRO A 93 13.78 -9.04 -3.79
CA PRO A 93 14.52 -9.70 -4.85
C PRO A 93 14.45 -8.92 -6.16
N ILE A 94 15.58 -8.67 -6.81
CA ILE A 94 15.68 -7.88 -8.04
C ILE A 94 14.76 -8.41 -9.16
N ARG A 95 14.55 -9.74 -9.22
CA ARG A 95 13.63 -10.36 -10.16
C ARG A 95 12.19 -9.88 -9.98
N ASP A 96 11.76 -9.65 -8.72
CA ASP A 96 10.40 -9.20 -8.40
C ASP A 96 10.29 -7.68 -8.64
N SER A 97 11.30 -6.90 -8.30
CA SER A 97 11.34 -5.46 -8.61
C SER A 97 11.26 -5.21 -10.13
N ARG A 98 12.00 -6.00 -10.95
CA ARG A 98 11.96 -5.93 -12.42
C ARG A 98 10.63 -6.37 -13.02
N SER A 99 10.04 -7.45 -12.52
CA SER A 99 8.86 -8.07 -13.15
C SER A 99 7.52 -7.62 -12.58
N LEU A 100 7.51 -7.01 -11.40
CA LEU A 100 6.29 -6.63 -10.69
C LEU A 100 6.28 -5.16 -10.27
N ASP A 101 7.26 -4.69 -9.46
CA ASP A 101 7.15 -3.38 -8.81
C ASP A 101 7.22 -2.24 -9.83
N VAL A 102 8.23 -2.22 -10.69
CA VAL A 102 8.38 -1.18 -11.72
C VAL A 102 7.26 -1.24 -12.76
N PRO A 103 6.92 -2.40 -13.37
CA PRO A 103 5.83 -2.46 -14.34
C PRO A 103 4.47 -2.07 -13.76
N ARG A 104 4.16 -2.45 -12.52
CA ARG A 104 2.90 -2.08 -11.86
C ARG A 104 2.82 -0.60 -11.54
N THR A 105 3.95 0.01 -11.19
CA THR A 105 4.07 1.45 -10.95
C THR A 105 3.78 2.23 -12.23
N ALA A 106 4.40 1.88 -13.36
CA ALA A 106 4.13 2.48 -14.67
C ALA A 106 2.67 2.26 -15.10
N ALA A 107 2.15 1.04 -14.95
CA ALA A 107 0.77 0.72 -15.29
C ALA A 107 -0.25 1.53 -14.47
N CYS A 108 0.04 1.82 -13.20
CA CYS A 108 -0.81 2.64 -12.34
C CYS A 108 -0.86 4.10 -12.82
N PHE A 109 0.27 4.72 -13.08
CA PHE A 109 0.30 6.08 -13.65
C PHE A 109 -0.35 6.13 -15.03
N ARG A 110 -0.16 5.12 -15.87
CA ARG A 110 -0.80 5.00 -17.19
C ARG A 110 -2.32 4.89 -17.08
N TYR A 111 -2.82 4.09 -16.14
CA TYR A 111 -4.25 3.95 -15.88
C TYR A 111 -4.87 5.28 -15.47
N PHE A 112 -4.33 5.96 -14.46
CA PHE A 112 -4.89 7.23 -14.00
C PHE A 112 -4.66 8.36 -15.00
N GLY A 113 -3.59 8.34 -15.78
CA GLY A 113 -3.41 9.23 -16.91
C GLY A 113 -4.52 9.11 -17.95
N GLY A 114 -4.93 7.88 -18.27
CA GLY A 114 -6.09 7.60 -19.13
C GLY A 114 -7.44 7.90 -18.51
N MET A 115 -7.52 7.96 -17.18
CA MET A 115 -8.76 8.24 -16.43
C MET A 115 -8.99 9.72 -16.12
N ALA A 116 -7.99 10.58 -16.31
CA ALA A 116 -8.05 11.97 -15.89
C ALA A 116 -9.26 12.73 -16.48
N ASP A 117 -9.60 12.51 -17.75
CA ASP A 117 -10.73 13.13 -18.45
C ASP A 117 -12.02 12.29 -18.39
N LYS A 118 -12.06 11.20 -17.61
CA LYS A 118 -13.22 10.33 -17.44
C LYS A 118 -13.97 10.58 -16.13
N LEU A 119 -13.49 11.50 -15.31
CA LEU A 119 -14.15 11.88 -14.07
C LEU A 119 -15.41 12.70 -14.37
N GLN A 120 -16.56 12.03 -14.41
CA GLN A 120 -17.84 12.62 -14.79
C GLN A 120 -18.60 13.14 -13.58
N GLY A 121 -19.49 14.12 -13.85
CA GLY A 121 -20.56 14.54 -12.96
C GLY A 121 -21.89 13.90 -13.33
N SER A 122 -22.99 14.45 -12.80
CA SER A 122 -24.34 13.97 -13.06
C SER A 122 -25.30 15.14 -13.30
N VAL A 123 -26.31 14.94 -14.11
CA VAL A 123 -27.47 15.80 -14.18
C VAL A 123 -28.62 15.15 -13.42
N ILE A 124 -29.17 15.84 -12.43
CA ILE A 124 -30.19 15.32 -11.54
C ILE A 124 -31.57 15.76 -12.07
N PRO A 125 -32.53 14.82 -12.25
CA PRO A 125 -33.91 15.20 -12.59
C PRO A 125 -34.51 16.01 -11.44
N VAL A 126 -35.00 17.22 -11.78
CA VAL A 126 -35.66 18.15 -10.85
C VAL A 126 -36.92 18.74 -11.53
N GLU A 127 -37.68 19.55 -10.79
CA GLU A 127 -38.88 20.21 -11.29
C GLU A 127 -38.58 21.14 -12.48
N THR A 128 -39.61 21.35 -13.32
CA THR A 128 -39.57 22.25 -14.48
C THR A 128 -39.17 23.67 -14.05
N GLY A 129 -38.32 24.31 -14.84
CA GLY A 129 -37.79 25.66 -14.53
C GLY A 129 -36.45 25.64 -13.81
N PHE A 130 -35.93 24.45 -13.44
CA PHE A 130 -34.61 24.31 -12.83
C PHE A 130 -33.73 23.29 -13.57
N LEU A 131 -32.43 23.55 -13.54
CA LEU A 131 -31.37 22.59 -13.90
C LEU A 131 -30.51 22.32 -12.67
N ASN A 132 -30.37 21.05 -12.28
CA ASN A 132 -29.43 20.67 -11.24
C ASN A 132 -28.36 19.75 -11.83
N TYR A 133 -27.12 20.09 -11.60
CA TYR A 133 -26.00 19.22 -11.96
C TYR A 133 -24.96 19.10 -10.82
N VAL A 134 -24.26 17.97 -10.80
CA VAL A 134 -23.18 17.69 -9.85
C VAL A 134 -21.86 17.75 -10.59
N GLN A 135 -20.94 18.54 -10.08
CA GLN A 135 -19.54 18.57 -10.52
C GLN A 135 -18.65 17.85 -9.51
N ARG A 136 -17.56 17.26 -10.01
CA ARG A 136 -16.46 16.77 -9.17
C ARG A 136 -15.34 17.81 -9.16
N ALA A 137 -14.97 18.28 -7.96
CA ALA A 137 -13.89 19.25 -7.77
C ALA A 137 -12.76 18.60 -6.96
N PRO A 138 -11.47 18.86 -7.28
CA PRO A 138 -10.37 18.37 -6.47
C PRO A 138 -10.42 18.92 -5.05
N VAL A 139 -9.94 18.13 -4.06
CA VAL A 139 -9.96 18.51 -2.64
C VAL A 139 -8.93 19.59 -2.28
N GLY A 140 -7.93 19.84 -3.13
CA GLY A 140 -6.87 20.83 -2.90
C GLY A 140 -5.48 20.25 -2.74
N VAL A 141 -4.78 20.64 -1.68
CA VAL A 141 -3.49 20.03 -1.31
C VAL A 141 -3.71 18.71 -0.60
N VAL A 142 -3.06 17.66 -1.08
CA VAL A 142 -3.14 16.31 -0.51
C VAL A 142 -1.81 15.93 0.13
N GLY A 143 -1.84 15.64 1.43
CA GLY A 143 -0.74 15.01 2.15
C GLY A 143 -0.78 13.49 1.94
N GLN A 144 0.34 12.91 1.56
CA GLN A 144 0.47 11.47 1.32
C GLN A 144 1.62 10.91 2.14
N ILE A 145 1.38 9.83 2.88
CA ILE A 145 2.39 9.16 3.70
C ILE A 145 2.42 7.70 3.29
N VAL A 146 3.55 7.26 2.74
CA VAL A 146 3.72 5.91 2.22
C VAL A 146 4.67 5.08 3.09
N PRO A 147 4.43 3.77 3.22
CA PRO A 147 5.25 2.86 4.00
C PRO A 147 6.47 2.39 3.21
N TRP A 148 7.27 1.57 3.85
CA TRP A 148 8.56 1.09 3.38
C TRP A 148 8.53 -0.20 2.55
N ASN A 149 7.40 -0.89 2.49
CA ASN A 149 7.37 -2.26 1.94
C ASN A 149 7.12 -2.35 0.42
N PHE A 150 6.60 -1.31 -0.22
CA PHE A 150 6.42 -1.19 -1.68
C PHE A 150 6.49 0.29 -2.09
N PRO A 151 7.65 0.95 -1.94
CA PRO A 151 7.78 2.40 -2.16
C PRO A 151 7.29 2.87 -3.52
N LEU A 152 7.73 2.21 -4.61
CA LEU A 152 7.32 2.53 -5.98
C LEU A 152 5.81 2.42 -6.18
N MET A 153 5.24 1.28 -5.78
CA MET A 153 3.81 1.04 -5.99
C MET A 153 2.96 2.03 -5.20
N PHE A 154 3.22 2.22 -3.90
CA PHE A 154 2.41 3.13 -3.08
C PHE A 154 2.56 4.59 -3.49
N THR A 155 3.72 4.99 -4.00
CA THR A 155 3.90 6.31 -4.62
C THR A 155 2.93 6.48 -5.79
N SER A 156 2.84 5.52 -6.69
CA SER A 156 1.95 5.59 -7.85
C SER A 156 0.46 5.48 -7.47
N TRP A 157 0.11 4.63 -6.50
CA TRP A 157 -1.27 4.44 -6.05
C TRP A 157 -1.87 5.72 -5.46
N LYS A 158 -1.05 6.50 -4.76
CA LYS A 158 -1.48 7.75 -4.14
C LYS A 158 -1.37 8.96 -5.08
N MET A 159 -0.24 9.11 -5.78
CA MET A 159 -0.03 10.25 -6.67
C MET A 159 -0.90 10.17 -7.94
N GLY A 160 -1.04 8.99 -8.53
CA GLY A 160 -1.77 8.79 -9.77
C GLY A 160 -3.18 9.39 -9.75
N PRO A 161 -4.08 8.91 -8.88
CA PRO A 161 -5.44 9.44 -8.79
C PRO A 161 -5.50 10.88 -8.30
N ALA A 162 -4.63 11.29 -7.35
CA ALA A 162 -4.59 12.65 -6.84
C ALA A 162 -4.29 13.68 -7.93
N LEU A 163 -3.22 13.43 -8.70
CA LEU A 163 -2.79 14.31 -9.80
C LEU A 163 -3.77 14.29 -10.96
N ALA A 164 -4.28 13.12 -11.35
CA ALA A 164 -5.30 13.00 -12.38
C ALA A 164 -6.56 13.82 -12.06
N ALA A 165 -7.01 13.78 -10.79
CA ALA A 165 -8.15 14.53 -10.30
C ALA A 165 -7.91 16.05 -10.20
N GLY A 166 -6.64 16.51 -10.32
CA GLY A 166 -6.29 17.94 -10.29
C GLY A 166 -5.85 18.46 -8.93
N ASN A 167 -5.51 17.58 -7.98
CA ASN A 167 -4.93 17.95 -6.70
C ASN A 167 -3.43 18.19 -6.81
N THR A 168 -2.87 18.96 -5.90
CA THR A 168 -1.42 19.06 -5.67
C THR A 168 -1.03 18.14 -4.49
N VAL A 169 0.23 17.71 -4.46
CA VAL A 169 0.68 16.64 -3.57
C VAL A 169 1.90 17.06 -2.75
N VAL A 170 1.84 16.75 -1.45
CA VAL A 170 3.03 16.70 -0.58
C VAL A 170 3.15 15.25 -0.08
N LEU A 171 4.16 14.52 -0.53
CA LEU A 171 4.37 13.12 -0.17
C LEU A 171 5.56 12.96 0.77
N LYS A 172 5.35 12.25 1.87
CA LYS A 172 6.39 11.75 2.76
C LYS A 172 6.65 10.28 2.48
N PRO A 173 7.76 9.91 1.85
CA PRO A 173 8.18 8.51 1.75
C PRO A 173 8.62 7.98 3.12
N SER A 174 8.73 6.65 3.23
CA SER A 174 9.40 6.07 4.39
C SER A 174 10.86 6.49 4.44
N GLU A 175 11.35 6.79 5.62
CA GLU A 175 12.74 7.16 5.88
C GLU A 175 13.74 6.03 5.62
N ILE A 176 13.29 4.79 5.63
CA ILE A 176 14.16 3.61 5.45
C ILE A 176 14.22 3.13 3.99
N THR A 177 13.26 3.50 3.15
CA THR A 177 13.20 3.07 1.74
C THR A 177 12.79 4.22 0.81
N PRO A 178 13.55 5.32 0.75
CA PRO A 178 13.16 6.50 0.00
C PRO A 178 13.69 6.54 -1.45
N LEU A 179 14.67 5.69 -1.79
CA LEU A 179 15.52 5.90 -2.97
C LEU A 179 14.75 5.84 -4.29
N SER A 180 13.93 4.83 -4.47
CA SER A 180 13.12 4.69 -5.68
C SER A 180 12.05 5.78 -5.82
N THR A 181 11.44 6.23 -4.70
CA THR A 181 10.50 7.36 -4.71
C THR A 181 11.19 8.66 -5.10
N LEU A 182 12.40 8.93 -4.60
CA LEU A 182 13.17 10.11 -5.00
C LEU A 182 13.52 10.10 -6.49
N ARG A 183 13.83 8.92 -7.06
CA ARG A 183 14.07 8.79 -8.51
C ARG A 183 12.82 9.05 -9.34
N ILE A 184 11.64 8.59 -8.90
CA ILE A 184 10.36 8.93 -9.56
C ILE A 184 10.18 10.44 -9.68
N VAL A 185 10.54 11.17 -8.66
CA VAL A 185 10.40 12.65 -8.63
C VAL A 185 11.37 13.33 -9.60
N GLU A 186 12.60 12.83 -9.74
CA GLU A 186 13.48 13.29 -10.82
C GLU A 186 12.84 13.10 -12.19
N LEU A 187 12.26 11.92 -12.44
CA LEU A 187 11.55 11.65 -13.68
C LEU A 187 10.33 12.57 -13.87
N MET A 188 9.61 12.92 -12.79
CA MET A 188 8.51 13.90 -12.87
C MET A 188 9.00 15.28 -13.29
N ALA A 189 10.12 15.74 -12.76
CA ALA A 189 10.74 16.99 -13.16
C ALA A 189 11.18 16.94 -14.64
N GLU A 190 11.83 15.85 -15.07
CA GLU A 190 12.28 15.63 -16.44
C GLU A 190 11.13 15.63 -17.46
N VAL A 191 9.98 15.06 -17.13
CA VAL A 191 8.79 15.06 -18.03
C VAL A 191 7.99 16.36 -17.96
N GLY A 192 8.35 17.29 -17.09
CA GLY A 192 7.83 18.66 -17.04
C GLY A 192 6.57 18.85 -16.21
N PHE A 193 6.45 18.17 -15.07
CA PHE A 193 5.43 18.55 -14.08
C PHE A 193 5.68 19.97 -13.60
N PRO A 194 4.63 20.82 -13.49
CA PRO A 194 4.82 22.20 -13.04
C PRO A 194 5.35 22.29 -11.60
N GLU A 195 6.14 23.35 -11.34
CA GLU A 195 6.68 23.65 -9.99
C GLU A 195 5.56 23.67 -8.95
N GLY A 196 5.81 23.10 -7.77
CA GLY A 196 4.88 23.03 -6.64
C GLY A 196 3.75 22.01 -6.75
N VAL A 197 3.48 21.42 -7.94
CA VAL A 197 2.42 20.40 -8.11
C VAL A 197 2.72 19.14 -7.30
N VAL A 198 3.99 18.74 -7.26
CA VAL A 198 4.48 17.62 -6.47
C VAL A 198 5.62 18.10 -5.59
N ASN A 199 5.55 17.73 -4.30
CA ASN A 199 6.58 18.02 -3.32
C ASN A 199 6.86 16.74 -2.52
N ILE A 200 8.15 16.46 -2.27
CA ILE A 200 8.60 15.26 -1.55
C ILE A 200 9.43 15.66 -0.34
N VAL A 201 9.01 15.19 0.83
CA VAL A 201 9.60 15.55 2.12
C VAL A 201 10.01 14.29 2.90
N PRO A 202 11.11 13.57 2.52
CA PRO A 202 11.64 12.49 3.33
C PRO A 202 11.89 12.99 4.75
N GLY A 203 11.50 12.18 5.75
CA GLY A 203 11.62 12.60 7.14
C GLY A 203 10.98 11.59 8.08
N TYR A 204 11.22 11.75 9.37
CA TYR A 204 10.65 10.86 10.38
C TYR A 204 9.13 11.01 10.52
N GLY A 205 8.45 9.90 10.84
CA GLY A 205 7.00 9.91 11.02
C GLY A 205 6.53 10.86 12.13
N HIS A 206 7.29 10.98 13.23
CA HIS A 206 6.96 11.83 14.39
C HIS A 206 7.28 13.33 14.19
N THR A 207 7.97 13.70 13.11
CA THR A 207 8.25 15.09 12.74
C THR A 207 7.52 15.46 11.45
N ALA A 208 8.07 15.11 10.28
CA ALA A 208 7.49 15.45 8.99
C ALA A 208 6.10 14.82 8.78
N GLY A 209 5.91 13.54 9.18
CA GLY A 209 4.61 12.87 9.08
C GLY A 209 3.53 13.49 9.96
N GLN A 210 3.87 13.78 11.22
CA GLN A 210 2.98 14.43 12.18
C GLN A 210 2.59 15.84 11.70
N ARG A 211 3.59 16.65 11.30
CA ARG A 211 3.32 18.01 10.79
C ARG A 211 2.42 18.00 9.57
N LEU A 212 2.65 17.09 8.62
CA LEU A 212 1.83 16.96 7.41
C LEU A 212 0.37 16.59 7.76
N ALA A 213 0.15 15.69 8.72
CA ALA A 213 -1.18 15.31 9.17
C ALA A 213 -1.91 16.46 9.89
N GLU A 214 -1.20 17.28 10.68
CA GLU A 214 -1.76 18.40 11.42
C GLU A 214 -1.95 19.67 10.58
N HIS A 215 -1.24 19.78 9.43
CA HIS A 215 -1.13 21.04 8.70
C HIS A 215 -2.50 21.56 8.20
N PRO A 216 -2.90 22.80 8.55
CA PRO A 216 -4.24 23.33 8.22
C PRO A 216 -4.46 23.57 6.71
N GLY A 217 -3.39 23.76 5.93
CA GLY A 217 -3.43 23.91 4.47
C GLY A 217 -3.62 22.60 3.70
N VAL A 218 -3.62 21.44 4.38
CA VAL A 218 -3.85 20.12 3.77
C VAL A 218 -5.32 19.77 3.85
N GLY A 219 -5.98 19.52 2.71
CA GLY A 219 -7.40 19.17 2.61
C GLY A 219 -7.68 17.67 2.77
N LYS A 220 -6.69 16.82 2.49
CA LYS A 220 -6.81 15.35 2.63
C LYS A 220 -5.47 14.76 3.05
N ILE A 221 -5.51 13.72 3.92
CA ILE A 221 -4.39 12.81 4.18
C ILE A 221 -4.74 11.42 3.62
N ALA A 222 -3.85 10.87 2.79
CA ALA A 222 -3.85 9.49 2.38
C ALA A 222 -2.65 8.78 3.03
N PHE A 223 -2.95 7.86 3.95
CA PHE A 223 -1.96 7.16 4.75
C PHE A 223 -2.00 5.66 4.49
N THR A 224 -0.83 5.04 4.32
CA THR A 224 -0.65 3.60 4.38
C THR A 224 0.40 3.25 5.43
N GLY A 225 0.07 2.33 6.34
CA GLY A 225 0.98 1.92 7.40
C GLY A 225 0.31 1.09 8.50
N SER A 226 0.83 1.14 9.74
CA SER A 226 0.27 0.38 10.86
C SER A 226 -1.05 0.96 11.37
N THR A 227 -1.93 0.09 11.89
CA THR A 227 -3.19 0.51 12.53
C THR A 227 -2.97 1.50 13.68
N ALA A 228 -1.90 1.31 14.46
CA ALA A 228 -1.56 2.23 15.56
C ALA A 228 -1.21 3.64 15.05
N THR A 229 -0.46 3.73 13.95
CA THR A 229 -0.15 5.01 13.32
C THR A 229 -1.38 5.61 12.64
N GLY A 230 -2.23 4.79 11.99
CA GLY A 230 -3.48 5.25 11.40
C GLY A 230 -4.39 5.98 12.39
N ARG A 231 -4.49 5.49 13.64
CA ARG A 231 -5.23 6.18 14.71
C ARG A 231 -4.64 7.56 15.00
N ARG A 232 -3.31 7.67 15.12
CA ARG A 232 -2.63 8.97 15.33
C ARG A 232 -2.86 9.94 14.16
N ILE A 233 -2.91 9.44 12.92
CA ILE A 233 -3.24 10.26 11.74
C ILE A 233 -4.65 10.82 11.86
N VAL A 234 -5.63 10.03 12.29
CA VAL A 234 -7.01 10.52 12.52
C VAL A 234 -7.02 11.60 13.61
N GLU A 235 -6.35 11.36 14.73
CA GLU A 235 -6.23 12.33 15.82
C GLU A 235 -5.57 13.64 15.36
N ALA A 236 -4.47 13.55 14.60
CA ALA A 236 -3.75 14.71 14.07
C ALA A 236 -4.58 15.51 13.04
N SER A 237 -5.54 14.87 12.39
CA SER A 237 -6.35 15.47 11.33
C SER A 237 -7.57 16.27 11.81
N GLN A 238 -7.80 16.37 13.13
CA GLN A 238 -9.00 17.01 13.69
C GLN A 238 -9.05 18.54 13.48
N GLY A 239 -7.89 19.19 13.42
CA GLY A 239 -7.79 20.65 13.49
C GLY A 239 -8.55 21.41 12.41
N ASN A 240 -8.67 20.86 11.20
CA ASN A 240 -9.41 21.45 10.08
C ASN A 240 -10.42 20.49 9.44
N LEU A 241 -10.73 19.37 10.10
CA LEU A 241 -11.68 18.35 9.63
C LEU A 241 -11.33 17.81 8.23
N LYS A 242 -10.03 17.73 7.89
CA LYS A 242 -9.58 17.22 6.61
C LYS A 242 -10.00 15.76 6.40
N ARG A 243 -10.17 15.38 5.16
CA ARG A 243 -10.46 13.99 4.81
C ARG A 243 -9.27 13.09 5.14
N VAL A 244 -9.55 11.90 5.63
CA VAL A 244 -8.54 10.88 5.90
C VAL A 244 -8.91 9.60 5.15
N GLN A 245 -7.93 9.03 4.47
CA GLN A 245 -7.99 7.70 3.87
C GLN A 245 -6.89 6.85 4.49
N LEU A 246 -7.23 5.64 4.92
CA LEU A 246 -6.35 4.76 5.66
C LEU A 246 -6.28 3.39 4.98
N GLU A 247 -5.08 2.97 4.61
CA GLU A 247 -4.74 1.61 4.22
C GLU A 247 -3.81 1.04 5.29
N LEU A 248 -4.33 0.10 6.08
CA LEU A 248 -3.66 -0.36 7.30
C LEU A 248 -3.29 -1.85 7.20
N GLY A 249 -2.91 -2.43 8.34
CA GLY A 249 -2.51 -3.83 8.41
C GLY A 249 -3.60 -4.82 8.09
N GLY A 250 -3.21 -6.08 7.95
CA GLY A 250 -4.10 -7.19 7.69
C GLY A 250 -3.65 -8.49 8.38
N LYS A 251 -4.59 -9.41 8.54
CA LYS A 251 -4.34 -10.79 8.99
C LYS A 251 -5.12 -11.75 8.10
N GLY A 252 -4.84 -11.70 6.79
CA GLY A 252 -5.59 -12.39 5.76
C GLY A 252 -5.67 -13.90 5.97
N ALA A 253 -6.86 -14.48 5.83
CA ALA A 253 -7.05 -15.92 5.76
C ALA A 253 -6.85 -16.40 4.32
N ASN A 254 -6.15 -17.52 4.16
CA ASN A 254 -6.01 -18.26 2.92
C ASN A 254 -6.56 -19.66 3.15
N ILE A 255 -7.82 -19.88 2.75
CA ILE A 255 -8.60 -21.08 3.07
C ILE A 255 -8.41 -22.13 1.96
N VAL A 256 -8.09 -23.36 2.33
CA VAL A 256 -7.97 -24.48 1.38
C VAL A 256 -8.97 -25.56 1.74
N PHE A 257 -9.99 -25.73 0.91
CA PHE A 257 -11.01 -26.76 1.06
C PHE A 257 -10.52 -28.12 0.56
N ASP A 258 -11.20 -29.19 0.98
CA ASP A 258 -10.82 -30.58 0.70
C ASP A 258 -10.85 -30.96 -0.79
N ASP A 259 -11.61 -30.23 -1.61
CA ASP A 259 -11.73 -30.41 -3.05
C ASP A 259 -10.77 -29.54 -3.88
N ALA A 260 -9.91 -28.75 -3.23
CA ALA A 260 -9.00 -27.83 -3.91
C ALA A 260 -8.00 -28.54 -4.83
N ASN A 261 -7.52 -27.84 -5.85
CA ASN A 261 -6.33 -28.27 -6.57
C ASN A 261 -5.10 -28.02 -5.68
N LEU A 262 -4.57 -29.07 -5.06
CA LEU A 262 -3.48 -28.96 -4.09
C LEU A 262 -2.20 -28.33 -4.66
N ASP A 263 -1.82 -28.66 -5.91
CA ASP A 263 -0.62 -28.07 -6.54
C ASP A 263 -0.75 -26.55 -6.68
N ALA A 264 -1.91 -26.10 -7.18
CA ALA A 264 -2.19 -24.68 -7.31
C ALA A 264 -2.30 -23.97 -5.96
N ALA A 265 -2.96 -24.60 -4.97
CA ALA A 265 -3.15 -24.04 -3.66
C ALA A 265 -1.84 -23.94 -2.87
N ILE A 266 -0.94 -24.93 -2.95
CA ILE A 266 0.38 -24.91 -2.32
C ILE A 266 1.24 -23.78 -2.89
N ASN A 267 1.35 -23.69 -4.22
CA ASN A 267 2.09 -22.61 -4.87
C ASN A 267 1.49 -21.22 -4.57
N GLY A 268 0.16 -21.13 -4.59
CA GLY A 268 -0.56 -19.91 -4.26
C GLY A 268 -0.41 -19.51 -2.80
N ALA A 269 -0.39 -20.45 -1.87
CA ALA A 269 -0.13 -20.20 -0.45
C ALA A 269 1.30 -19.71 -0.21
N ALA A 270 2.30 -20.31 -0.86
CA ALA A 270 3.68 -19.86 -0.79
C ALA A 270 3.83 -18.42 -1.32
N TRP A 271 3.26 -18.14 -2.48
CA TRP A 271 3.19 -16.79 -3.03
C TRP A 271 2.47 -15.81 -2.09
N ALA A 272 1.35 -16.23 -1.50
CA ALA A 272 0.56 -15.41 -0.60
C ALA A 272 1.33 -14.91 0.62
N ILE A 273 2.28 -15.70 1.14
CA ILE A 273 3.04 -15.34 2.35
C ILE A 273 4.49 -14.97 2.07
N PHE A 274 5.23 -15.71 1.24
CA PHE A 274 6.68 -15.51 1.14
C PHE A 274 7.11 -14.43 0.14
N HIS A 275 6.25 -14.06 -0.83
CA HIS A 275 6.51 -12.90 -1.69
C HIS A 275 6.71 -11.64 -0.87
N ASN A 276 7.76 -10.89 -1.18
CA ASN A 276 8.25 -9.74 -0.41
C ASN A 276 8.53 -10.08 1.06
N GLN A 277 9.11 -11.24 1.34
CA GLN A 277 9.44 -11.68 2.71
C GLN A 277 8.22 -11.62 3.67
N GLY A 278 7.00 -11.76 3.15
CA GLY A 278 5.77 -11.61 3.93
C GLY A 278 5.45 -10.19 4.38
N GLN A 279 6.23 -9.20 3.94
CA GLN A 279 6.06 -7.79 4.27
C GLN A 279 4.99 -7.13 3.39
N ALA A 280 3.79 -7.72 3.38
CA ALA A 280 2.64 -7.25 2.61
C ALA A 280 1.38 -7.23 3.46
N CYS A 281 0.66 -6.12 3.43
CA CYS A 281 -0.59 -5.95 4.18
C CYS A 281 -1.66 -6.97 3.78
N ILE A 282 -1.63 -7.45 2.53
CA ILE A 282 -2.52 -8.50 2.00
C ILE A 282 -1.90 -9.90 2.07
N ALA A 283 -0.86 -10.13 2.89
CA ALA A 283 -0.28 -11.46 3.02
C ALA A 283 -1.32 -12.48 3.51
N GLY A 284 -1.33 -13.68 2.91
CA GLY A 284 -2.12 -14.82 3.39
C GLY A 284 -1.49 -15.43 4.63
N SER A 285 -1.39 -14.64 5.70
CA SER A 285 -0.61 -14.96 6.90
C SER A 285 -1.27 -15.97 7.83
N ARG A 286 -2.56 -16.30 7.58
CA ARG A 286 -3.26 -17.43 8.19
C ARG A 286 -3.61 -18.45 7.10
N LEU A 287 -2.96 -19.60 7.11
CA LEU A 287 -3.25 -20.72 6.22
C LEU A 287 -4.27 -21.64 6.93
N VAL A 288 -5.49 -21.65 6.42
CA VAL A 288 -6.63 -22.33 7.04
C VAL A 288 -6.96 -23.58 6.19
N LEU A 289 -6.62 -24.75 6.70
CA LEU A 289 -6.64 -26.01 5.95
C LEU A 289 -7.79 -26.92 6.40
N HIS A 290 -8.53 -27.47 5.44
CA HIS A 290 -9.48 -28.53 5.76
C HIS A 290 -8.73 -29.78 6.30
N GLU A 291 -9.20 -30.35 7.42
CA GLU A 291 -8.50 -31.43 8.14
C GLU A 291 -8.15 -32.64 7.28
N ARG A 292 -9.01 -32.99 6.28
CA ARG A 292 -8.80 -34.15 5.39
C ARG A 292 -7.57 -34.03 4.51
N ILE A 293 -7.14 -32.82 4.18
CA ILE A 293 -6.00 -32.57 3.28
C ILE A 293 -4.81 -31.94 4.01
N ALA A 294 -4.98 -31.56 5.27
CA ALA A 294 -4.01 -30.75 6.00
C ALA A 294 -2.62 -31.39 6.07
N ASP A 295 -2.54 -32.71 6.34
CA ASP A 295 -1.24 -33.37 6.52
C ASP A 295 -0.49 -33.47 5.19
N GLU A 296 -1.14 -33.90 4.09
CA GLU A 296 -0.54 -33.92 2.75
C GLU A 296 -0.12 -32.51 2.30
N PHE A 297 -1.01 -31.53 2.51
CA PHE A 297 -0.72 -30.15 2.16
C PHE A 297 0.51 -29.64 2.90
N LEU A 298 0.56 -29.85 4.23
CA LEU A 298 1.66 -29.37 5.08
C LEU A 298 3.01 -30.02 4.75
N GLU A 299 3.04 -31.32 4.48
CA GLU A 299 4.26 -32.02 4.07
C GLU A 299 4.88 -31.32 2.83
N ARG A 300 4.05 -31.11 1.80
CA ARG A 300 4.48 -30.50 0.53
C ARG A 300 4.78 -29.01 0.68
N PHE A 301 3.97 -28.27 1.43
CA PHE A 301 4.15 -26.84 1.67
C PHE A 301 5.41 -26.54 2.48
N VAL A 302 5.71 -27.32 3.52
CA VAL A 302 6.93 -27.21 4.33
C VAL A 302 8.16 -27.54 3.50
N SER A 303 8.09 -28.56 2.65
CA SER A 303 9.17 -28.88 1.70
C SER A 303 9.44 -27.68 0.77
N LEU A 304 8.39 -27.11 0.15
CA LEU A 304 8.53 -25.94 -0.71
C LEU A 304 9.08 -24.73 0.07
N ALA A 305 8.55 -24.43 1.25
CA ALA A 305 9.02 -23.31 2.07
C ALA A 305 10.51 -23.45 2.45
N SER A 306 10.94 -24.69 2.74
CA SER A 306 12.34 -24.97 3.09
C SER A 306 13.29 -24.89 1.90
N SER A 307 12.80 -25.04 0.67
CA SER A 307 13.58 -24.95 -0.56
C SER A 307 13.78 -23.52 -1.10
N ILE A 308 13.03 -22.55 -0.58
CA ILE A 308 13.14 -21.13 -1.02
C ILE A 308 14.56 -20.62 -0.78
N ARG A 309 15.20 -20.13 -1.83
CA ARG A 309 16.55 -19.57 -1.78
C ARG A 309 16.55 -18.18 -1.18
N VAL A 310 16.99 -18.10 0.08
CA VAL A 310 17.19 -16.83 0.78
C VAL A 310 18.56 -16.29 0.44
N GLY A 311 18.67 -15.05 -0.04
CA GLY A 311 19.94 -14.51 -0.52
C GLY A 311 19.96 -13.00 -0.69
N ASN A 312 21.09 -12.51 -1.25
CA ASN A 312 21.26 -11.09 -1.59
C ASN A 312 20.13 -10.66 -2.54
N PRO A 313 19.38 -9.59 -2.25
CA PRO A 313 18.28 -9.14 -3.10
C PRO A 313 18.70 -8.77 -4.53
N LEU A 314 19.96 -8.38 -4.74
CA LEU A 314 20.51 -8.07 -6.08
C LEU A 314 20.97 -9.32 -6.85
N ASP A 315 21.00 -10.50 -6.21
CA ASP A 315 21.25 -11.76 -6.89
C ASP A 315 19.98 -12.20 -7.64
N PRO A 316 20.03 -12.37 -8.98
CA PRO A 316 18.86 -12.77 -9.76
C PRO A 316 18.31 -14.15 -9.38
N ASP A 317 19.13 -14.98 -8.74
CA ASP A 317 18.72 -16.30 -8.27
C ASP A 317 18.09 -16.31 -6.88
N ALA A 318 18.19 -15.23 -6.11
CA ALA A 318 17.52 -15.12 -4.81
C ALA A 318 16.00 -15.10 -4.98
N GLU A 319 15.30 -15.89 -4.16
CA GLU A 319 13.83 -15.99 -4.17
C GLU A 319 13.19 -15.22 -3.02
N MET A 320 13.95 -15.00 -1.95
CA MET A 320 13.54 -14.19 -0.81
C MET A 320 14.74 -13.40 -0.30
N GLY A 321 14.58 -12.11 -0.12
CA GLY A 321 15.60 -11.21 0.42
C GLY A 321 15.54 -11.08 1.95
N PRO A 322 16.24 -10.07 2.54
CA PRO A 322 16.18 -9.74 3.95
C PRO A 322 14.89 -8.98 4.30
N LEU A 323 14.53 -8.94 5.57
CA LEU A 323 13.59 -7.96 6.11
C LEU A 323 14.20 -6.55 6.02
N THR A 324 13.36 -5.54 5.89
CA THR A 324 13.81 -4.17 5.59
C THR A 324 14.66 -3.54 6.70
N SER A 325 14.50 -3.94 7.96
CA SER A 325 15.25 -3.36 9.08
C SER A 325 15.52 -4.34 10.21
N LYS A 326 16.55 -4.03 11.01
CA LYS A 326 16.88 -4.79 12.21
C LYS A 326 15.72 -4.82 13.22
N GLN A 327 15.06 -3.69 13.41
CA GLN A 327 13.91 -3.60 14.32
C GLN A 327 12.80 -4.56 13.87
N HIS A 328 12.59 -4.67 12.56
CA HIS A 328 11.57 -5.55 12.03
C HIS A 328 11.95 -7.03 12.14
N LEU A 329 13.24 -7.37 11.93
CA LEU A 329 13.79 -8.70 12.20
C LEU A 329 13.51 -9.14 13.63
N ASP A 330 13.84 -8.28 14.61
CA ASP A 330 13.65 -8.58 16.03
C ASP A 330 12.17 -8.81 16.37
N ARG A 331 11.28 -8.01 15.77
CA ARG A 331 9.83 -8.20 15.90
C ARG A 331 9.39 -9.57 15.40
N VAL A 332 9.79 -9.97 14.20
CA VAL A 332 9.40 -11.28 13.62
C VAL A 332 9.90 -12.44 14.48
N LEU A 333 11.15 -12.37 14.93
CA LEU A 333 11.72 -13.41 15.82
C LEU A 333 11.02 -13.46 17.19
N THR A 334 10.57 -12.32 17.71
CA THR A 334 9.74 -12.27 18.93
C THR A 334 8.45 -13.08 18.76
N PHE A 335 7.78 -13.00 17.61
CA PHE A 335 6.58 -13.80 17.35
C PHE A 335 6.83 -15.30 17.25
N VAL A 336 8.03 -15.72 16.85
CA VAL A 336 8.42 -17.15 16.91
C VAL A 336 8.46 -17.64 18.36
N ASN A 337 8.97 -16.82 19.28
CA ASN A 337 8.99 -17.15 20.71
C ASN A 337 7.58 -17.16 21.30
N VAL A 338 6.77 -16.15 20.99
CA VAL A 338 5.33 -16.11 21.38
C VAL A 338 4.60 -17.38 20.91
N ALA A 339 4.85 -17.83 19.68
CA ALA A 339 4.25 -19.07 19.18
C ALA A 339 4.63 -20.29 20.01
N ARG A 340 5.92 -20.43 20.38
CA ARG A 340 6.41 -21.53 21.24
C ARG A 340 5.81 -21.48 22.64
N GLU A 341 5.74 -20.29 23.23
CA GLU A 341 5.14 -20.08 24.57
C GLU A 341 3.64 -20.44 24.58
N GLN A 342 2.92 -20.18 23.50
CA GLN A 342 1.51 -20.57 23.32
C GLN A 342 1.36 -22.05 22.91
N GLY A 343 2.48 -22.80 22.78
CA GLY A 343 2.50 -24.21 22.44
C GLY A 343 2.26 -24.49 20.97
N GLY A 344 2.47 -23.51 20.10
CA GLY A 344 2.48 -23.69 18.65
C GLY A 344 3.64 -24.55 18.18
N ARG A 345 3.40 -25.33 17.15
CA ARG A 345 4.37 -26.26 16.57
C ARG A 345 5.09 -25.61 15.39
N VAL A 346 6.39 -25.33 15.54
CA VAL A 346 7.22 -24.83 14.44
C VAL A 346 7.50 -26.00 13.48
N LEU A 347 7.00 -25.91 12.26
CA LEU A 347 7.16 -26.94 11.23
C LEU A 347 8.43 -26.73 10.40
N THR A 348 8.78 -25.46 10.12
CA THR A 348 10.06 -25.05 9.51
C THR A 348 10.36 -23.59 9.84
N GLY A 349 11.61 -23.17 9.64
CA GLY A 349 12.07 -21.79 9.82
C GLY A 349 12.23 -21.37 11.27
N GLY A 350 11.76 -20.17 11.60
CA GLY A 350 11.80 -19.59 12.95
C GLY A 350 13.20 -19.17 13.44
N SER A 351 14.12 -18.94 12.52
CA SER A 351 15.48 -18.47 12.82
C SER A 351 16.13 -17.83 11.60
N ALA A 352 17.24 -17.13 11.82
CA ALA A 352 18.10 -16.65 10.73
C ALA A 352 18.69 -17.85 9.94
N PRO A 353 19.06 -17.65 8.65
CA PRO A 353 19.86 -18.60 7.89
C PRO A 353 21.20 -18.89 8.59
N GLN A 354 21.72 -20.10 8.37
CA GLN A 354 23.05 -20.49 8.92
C GLN A 354 24.22 -20.06 8.03
N ASP A 355 23.94 -19.57 6.83
CA ASP A 355 24.96 -19.09 5.90
C ASP A 355 25.64 -17.84 6.46
N SER A 356 26.97 -17.93 6.64
CA SER A 356 27.79 -16.84 7.15
C SER A 356 27.81 -15.60 6.24
N ALA A 357 27.55 -15.77 4.93
CA ALA A 357 27.42 -14.66 3.99
C ALA A 357 26.21 -13.77 4.28
N LEU A 358 25.18 -14.32 4.93
CA LEU A 358 23.95 -13.62 5.28
C LEU A 358 23.91 -13.13 6.74
N ALA A 359 24.95 -13.41 7.53
CA ALA A 359 24.96 -13.22 8.99
C ALA A 359 24.82 -11.74 9.41
N LYS A 360 25.22 -10.79 8.57
CA LYS A 360 25.13 -9.34 8.84
C LYS A 360 23.79 -8.72 8.44
N GLY A 361 23.03 -9.40 7.58
CA GLY A 361 21.76 -8.90 7.07
C GLY A 361 20.56 -9.27 7.96
N TYR A 362 19.41 -8.74 7.62
CA TYR A 362 18.19 -8.88 8.42
C TYR A 362 17.34 -10.07 7.95
N TYR A 363 17.93 -11.26 7.87
CA TYR A 363 17.33 -12.44 7.29
C TYR A 363 16.57 -13.32 8.27
N VAL A 364 15.41 -13.81 7.84
CA VAL A 364 14.65 -14.88 8.50
C VAL A 364 14.29 -15.94 7.47
N ARG A 365 14.46 -17.21 7.82
CA ARG A 365 14.02 -18.31 6.96
C ARG A 365 12.48 -18.34 6.84
N PRO A 366 11.92 -18.78 5.70
CA PRO A 366 10.49 -19.06 5.59
C PRO A 366 9.99 -19.87 6.77
N THR A 367 8.98 -19.34 7.47
CA THR A 367 8.55 -19.86 8.77
C THR A 367 7.10 -20.32 8.70
N VAL A 368 6.87 -21.58 9.05
CA VAL A 368 5.54 -22.21 9.11
C VAL A 368 5.30 -22.70 10.52
N ILE A 369 4.26 -22.21 11.16
CA ILE A 369 3.90 -22.56 12.54
C ILE A 369 2.43 -22.95 12.62
N GLU A 370 2.16 -24.15 13.11
CA GLU A 370 0.81 -24.61 13.42
C GLU A 370 0.40 -24.11 14.81
N ALA A 371 -0.64 -23.29 14.87
CA ALA A 371 -1.22 -22.74 16.09
C ALA A 371 -2.13 -23.75 16.77
N LYS A 372 -2.31 -23.65 18.07
CA LYS A 372 -3.30 -24.44 18.82
C LYS A 372 -4.71 -23.94 18.67
N SER A 373 -4.86 -22.61 18.50
CA SER A 373 -6.16 -21.95 18.47
C SER A 373 -6.15 -20.76 17.51
N ALA A 374 -7.30 -20.45 16.92
CA ALA A 374 -7.53 -19.23 16.20
C ALA A 374 -7.44 -17.97 17.09
N SER A 375 -7.52 -18.12 18.43
CA SER A 375 -7.34 -17.04 19.40
C SER A 375 -5.88 -16.78 19.79
N ASP A 376 -4.93 -17.60 19.38
CA ASP A 376 -3.51 -17.40 19.67
C ASP A 376 -3.04 -16.06 19.06
N ARG A 377 -2.11 -15.38 19.72
CA ARG A 377 -1.59 -14.07 19.25
C ARG A 377 -1.02 -14.15 17.84
N ILE A 378 -0.36 -15.26 17.51
CA ILE A 378 0.17 -15.46 16.15
C ILE A 378 -0.93 -15.60 15.07
N ALA A 379 -2.17 -15.96 15.46
CA ALA A 379 -3.32 -16.01 14.57
C ALA A 379 -4.11 -14.69 14.53
N GLN A 380 -3.96 -13.84 15.54
CA GLN A 380 -4.68 -12.57 15.70
C GLN A 380 -3.87 -11.34 15.30
N GLU A 381 -2.58 -11.28 15.64
CA GLU A 381 -1.73 -10.12 15.41
C GLU A 381 -0.97 -10.22 14.09
N GLU A 382 -0.79 -9.09 13.41
CA GLU A 382 0.01 -8.99 12.19
C GLU A 382 1.50 -9.10 12.51
N VAL A 383 2.17 -10.16 12.02
CA VAL A 383 3.61 -10.36 12.16
C VAL A 383 4.39 -9.53 11.15
N PHE A 384 3.90 -9.48 9.91
CA PHE A 384 4.45 -8.74 8.76
C PHE A 384 5.81 -9.25 8.29
N GLY A 385 6.00 -10.56 8.27
CA GLY A 385 7.25 -11.24 7.89
C GLY A 385 6.98 -12.57 7.21
N PRO A 386 8.03 -13.33 6.85
CA PRO A 386 7.91 -14.64 6.19
C PRO A 386 7.41 -15.71 7.17
N PHE A 387 6.26 -15.47 7.76
CA PHE A 387 5.69 -16.19 8.88
C PHE A 387 4.21 -16.50 8.61
N VAL A 388 3.88 -17.75 8.43
CA VAL A 388 2.51 -18.21 8.26
C VAL A 388 2.04 -19.00 9.47
N THR A 389 0.83 -18.68 9.94
CA THR A 389 0.13 -19.40 10.99
C THR A 389 -0.83 -20.39 10.35
N VAL A 390 -0.68 -21.68 10.65
CA VAL A 390 -1.57 -22.74 10.17
C VAL A 390 -2.67 -23.01 11.18
N LEU A 391 -3.90 -23.13 10.69
CA LEU A 391 -5.09 -23.50 11.43
C LEU A 391 -5.83 -24.59 10.65
N ARG A 392 -6.54 -25.48 11.34
CA ARG A 392 -7.35 -26.54 10.72
C ARG A 392 -8.84 -26.27 10.91
N PHE A 393 -9.67 -26.80 10.01
CA PHE A 393 -11.11 -26.74 10.11
C PHE A 393 -11.75 -28.03 9.57
N GLY A 394 -12.96 -28.36 10.08
CA GLY A 394 -13.72 -29.55 9.67
C GLY A 394 -15.01 -29.24 8.90
N SER A 395 -15.48 -27.98 8.90
CA SER A 395 -16.71 -27.58 8.18
C SER A 395 -16.58 -26.21 7.53
N ASP A 396 -17.42 -25.92 6.53
CA ASP A 396 -17.43 -24.62 5.83
C ASP A 396 -17.75 -23.46 6.80
N GLU A 397 -18.61 -23.69 7.79
CA GLU A 397 -18.95 -22.71 8.83
C GLU A 397 -17.75 -22.39 9.73
N GLU A 398 -16.98 -23.41 10.11
CA GLU A 398 -15.78 -23.24 10.92
C GLU A 398 -14.69 -22.48 10.14
N ALA A 399 -14.48 -22.79 8.84
CA ALA A 399 -13.58 -22.06 7.98
C ALA A 399 -13.90 -20.56 7.93
N LEU A 400 -15.19 -20.25 7.77
CA LEU A 400 -15.68 -18.86 7.75
C LEU A 400 -15.53 -18.19 9.11
N ALA A 401 -15.83 -18.89 10.21
CA ALA A 401 -15.64 -18.39 11.56
C ALA A 401 -14.16 -18.04 11.83
N ILE A 402 -13.23 -18.92 11.44
CA ILE A 402 -11.79 -18.67 11.54
C ILE A 402 -11.39 -17.47 10.65
N ALA A 403 -11.88 -17.43 9.41
CA ALA A 403 -11.55 -16.34 8.49
C ALA A 403 -11.91 -14.95 9.08
N ASN A 404 -13.10 -14.86 9.67
CA ASN A 404 -13.66 -13.63 10.24
C ASN A 404 -13.28 -13.37 11.72
N SER A 405 -12.43 -14.19 12.33
CA SER A 405 -12.11 -14.13 13.77
C SER A 405 -11.17 -13.00 14.18
N THR A 406 -10.70 -12.18 13.26
CA THR A 406 -9.80 -11.05 13.56
C THR A 406 -10.50 -9.70 13.38
N GLU A 407 -9.95 -8.66 13.98
CA GLU A 407 -10.44 -7.29 13.82
C GLU A 407 -10.02 -6.65 12.48
N TYR A 408 -9.21 -7.34 11.67
CA TYR A 408 -8.77 -6.92 10.34
C TYR A 408 -9.75 -7.38 9.26
N GLY A 409 -9.70 -6.71 8.11
CA GLY A 409 -10.53 -7.05 6.97
C GLY A 409 -9.97 -6.48 5.67
N LEU A 410 -8.66 -6.72 5.37
CA LEU A 410 -8.04 -6.20 4.15
C LEU A 410 -8.19 -7.16 2.97
N GLY A 411 -7.59 -8.33 3.05
CA GLY A 411 -7.61 -9.33 2.00
C GLY A 411 -7.75 -10.73 2.53
N SER A 412 -8.40 -11.62 1.76
CA SER A 412 -8.54 -13.03 2.04
C SER A 412 -8.59 -13.82 0.73
N GLY A 413 -8.31 -15.12 0.77
CA GLY A 413 -8.41 -15.98 -0.39
C GLY A 413 -8.93 -17.36 -0.03
N LEU A 414 -9.42 -18.08 -1.05
CA LEU A 414 -9.90 -19.44 -0.88
C LEU A 414 -9.64 -20.31 -2.11
N TRP A 415 -9.52 -21.60 -1.89
CA TRP A 415 -9.23 -22.61 -2.91
C TRP A 415 -10.26 -23.73 -2.83
N THR A 416 -11.04 -23.91 -3.88
CA THR A 416 -12.06 -24.97 -4.04
C THR A 416 -12.38 -25.16 -5.52
N ARG A 417 -12.83 -26.35 -5.91
CA ARG A 417 -13.38 -26.61 -7.25
C ARG A 417 -14.89 -26.40 -7.32
N ASP A 418 -15.56 -26.30 -6.17
CA ASP A 418 -16.98 -26.03 -6.09
C ASP A 418 -17.28 -24.55 -6.28
N LEU A 419 -17.88 -24.20 -7.42
CA LEU A 419 -18.23 -22.83 -7.77
C LEU A 419 -19.22 -22.21 -6.78
N SER A 420 -20.20 -22.98 -6.31
CA SER A 420 -21.22 -22.51 -5.37
C SER A 420 -20.58 -22.18 -4.02
N ARG A 421 -19.76 -23.11 -3.49
CA ARG A 421 -18.98 -22.87 -2.26
C ARG A 421 -18.08 -21.63 -2.39
N ALA A 422 -17.38 -21.50 -3.52
CA ALA A 422 -16.47 -20.39 -3.76
C ALA A 422 -17.17 -19.03 -3.61
N HIS A 423 -18.27 -18.82 -4.32
CA HIS A 423 -18.99 -17.55 -4.29
C HIS A 423 -19.73 -17.32 -2.96
N LYS A 424 -20.33 -18.36 -2.38
CA LYS A 424 -20.99 -18.28 -1.08
C LYS A 424 -19.99 -17.88 0.03
N THR A 425 -18.82 -18.53 0.08
CA THR A 425 -17.79 -18.21 1.07
C THR A 425 -17.23 -16.81 0.86
N ALA A 426 -16.89 -16.44 -0.38
CA ALA A 426 -16.36 -15.13 -0.70
C ALA A 426 -17.31 -14.00 -0.29
N SER A 427 -18.63 -14.17 -0.45
CA SER A 427 -19.63 -13.17 -0.07
C SER A 427 -19.79 -12.97 1.44
N GLN A 428 -19.31 -13.93 2.25
CA GLN A 428 -19.42 -13.92 3.72
C GLN A 428 -18.11 -13.59 4.43
N ILE A 429 -16.99 -13.55 3.70
CA ILE A 429 -15.69 -13.12 4.26
C ILE A 429 -15.72 -11.61 4.49
N ASN A 430 -15.39 -11.20 5.72
CA ASN A 430 -15.27 -9.80 6.09
C ASN A 430 -13.90 -9.24 5.65
N ALA A 431 -13.75 -8.98 4.34
CA ALA A 431 -12.55 -8.39 3.77
C ALA A 431 -12.91 -7.49 2.59
N GLY A 432 -12.12 -6.43 2.38
CA GLY A 432 -12.31 -5.55 1.23
C GLY A 432 -11.91 -6.19 -0.10
N MET A 433 -11.07 -7.24 -0.06
CA MET A 433 -10.66 -8.03 -1.23
C MET A 433 -10.73 -9.51 -0.94
N CYS A 434 -11.24 -10.28 -1.90
CA CYS A 434 -11.28 -11.73 -1.83
C CYS A 434 -10.82 -12.35 -3.15
N TRP A 435 -9.96 -13.36 -3.07
CA TRP A 435 -9.44 -14.10 -4.23
C TRP A 435 -9.96 -15.55 -4.21
N ILE A 436 -10.42 -16.04 -5.36
CA ILE A 436 -10.85 -17.42 -5.55
C ILE A 436 -9.83 -18.10 -6.48
N ASN A 437 -9.24 -19.20 -6.03
CA ASN A 437 -8.23 -19.99 -6.76
C ASN A 437 -7.04 -19.18 -7.28
N CYS A 438 -6.72 -18.09 -6.61
CA CYS A 438 -5.53 -17.24 -6.79
C CYS A 438 -5.28 -16.44 -5.52
N TYR A 439 -4.17 -15.67 -5.47
CA TYR A 439 -3.89 -14.75 -4.36
C TYR A 439 -3.05 -13.55 -4.82
N LYS A 440 -3.18 -12.39 -4.15
CA LYS A 440 -2.43 -11.15 -4.44
C LYS A 440 -2.54 -10.65 -5.89
N ARG A 441 -3.64 -10.96 -6.61
CA ARG A 441 -3.90 -10.37 -7.92
C ARG A 441 -4.39 -8.94 -7.71
N VAL A 442 -3.69 -7.98 -8.32
CA VAL A 442 -3.93 -6.54 -8.20
C VAL A 442 -3.94 -5.95 -9.61
N ASN A 443 -4.87 -5.03 -9.87
CA ASN A 443 -4.98 -4.32 -11.15
C ASN A 443 -5.33 -2.86 -10.85
N PRO A 444 -4.71 -1.86 -11.52
CA PRO A 444 -5.01 -0.45 -11.31
C PRO A 444 -6.48 -0.07 -11.45
N GLY A 445 -7.25 -0.82 -12.25
CA GLY A 445 -8.70 -0.62 -12.43
C GLY A 445 -9.58 -1.29 -11.36
N SER A 446 -9.00 -2.03 -10.41
CA SER A 446 -9.74 -2.69 -9.33
C SER A 446 -9.51 -1.99 -8.00
N PRO A 447 -10.57 -1.65 -7.24
CA PRO A 447 -10.40 -0.96 -5.96
C PRO A 447 -9.62 -1.84 -4.97
N PHE A 448 -8.72 -1.21 -4.23
CA PHE A 448 -7.92 -1.81 -3.17
C PHE A 448 -8.23 -1.13 -1.85
N GLY A 449 -8.47 -1.90 -0.78
CA GLY A 449 -8.71 -1.34 0.55
C GLY A 449 -9.46 -2.28 1.46
N GLY A 450 -9.41 -1.98 2.75
CA GLY A 450 -9.94 -2.80 3.82
C GLY A 450 -11.24 -2.29 4.44
N VAL A 451 -11.66 -3.04 5.47
CA VAL A 451 -12.73 -2.68 6.40
C VAL A 451 -12.23 -2.90 7.84
N GLY A 452 -12.95 -2.38 8.83
CA GLY A 452 -12.58 -2.54 10.25
C GLY A 452 -11.21 -1.91 10.56
N LYS A 453 -10.35 -2.65 11.28
CA LYS A 453 -8.99 -2.17 11.63
C LYS A 453 -8.01 -2.12 10.47
N SER A 454 -8.40 -2.58 9.28
CA SER A 454 -7.61 -2.43 8.06
C SER A 454 -7.82 -1.09 7.35
N GLY A 455 -8.68 -0.22 7.87
CA GLY A 455 -8.84 1.14 7.37
C GLY A 455 -10.13 1.38 6.58
N TYR A 456 -10.17 2.51 5.88
CA TYR A 456 -11.30 2.97 5.08
C TYR A 456 -10.84 3.89 3.94
N GLY A 457 -11.72 4.08 2.94
CA GLY A 457 -11.36 4.61 1.63
C GLY A 457 -10.87 3.52 0.69
N ARG A 458 -10.52 3.88 -0.52
CA ARG A 458 -9.97 2.94 -1.52
C ARG A 458 -8.81 3.53 -2.27
N GLU A 459 -7.77 2.73 -2.45
CA GLU A 459 -6.72 2.97 -3.45
C GLU A 459 -7.14 2.31 -4.75
N MET A 460 -6.60 2.78 -5.87
CA MET A 460 -6.88 2.25 -7.20
C MET A 460 -8.37 2.20 -7.57
N GLY A 461 -8.69 1.68 -8.75
CA GLY A 461 -10.05 1.73 -9.28
C GLY A 461 -10.53 3.16 -9.54
N PHE A 462 -11.76 3.26 -10.03
CA PHE A 462 -12.42 4.55 -10.22
C PHE A 462 -12.80 5.18 -8.87
N GLU A 463 -12.97 4.37 -7.83
CA GLU A 463 -13.26 4.78 -6.46
C GLU A 463 -12.18 5.72 -5.91
N ALA A 464 -10.91 5.46 -6.23
CA ALA A 464 -9.81 6.34 -5.82
C ALA A 464 -9.97 7.75 -6.38
N MET A 465 -10.47 7.92 -7.62
CA MET A 465 -10.74 9.24 -8.20
C MET A 465 -11.83 10.00 -7.40
N HIS A 466 -12.83 9.29 -6.90
CA HIS A 466 -13.86 9.87 -6.04
C HIS A 466 -13.31 10.30 -4.68
N ASP A 467 -12.40 9.52 -4.10
CA ASP A 467 -11.77 9.82 -2.81
C ASP A 467 -10.89 11.08 -2.86
N TYR A 468 -10.38 11.46 -4.03
CA TYR A 468 -9.61 12.69 -4.25
C TYR A 468 -10.42 13.86 -4.78
N THR A 469 -11.78 13.75 -4.78
CA THR A 469 -12.68 14.81 -5.24
C THR A 469 -13.86 15.03 -4.30
N GLU A 470 -14.48 16.20 -4.43
CA GLU A 470 -15.73 16.57 -3.76
C GLU A 470 -16.87 16.75 -4.76
N ALA A 471 -18.06 16.29 -4.36
CA ALA A 471 -19.26 16.55 -5.12
C ALA A 471 -19.78 17.96 -4.80
N ARG A 472 -20.01 18.77 -5.85
CA ARG A 472 -20.64 20.09 -5.74
C ARG A 472 -21.95 20.08 -6.50
N SER A 473 -23.07 20.26 -5.81
CA SER A 473 -24.38 20.45 -6.44
C SER A 473 -24.56 21.90 -6.88
N VAL A 474 -24.93 22.11 -8.15
CA VAL A 474 -25.16 23.43 -8.74
C VAL A 474 -26.61 23.48 -9.23
N TRP A 475 -27.33 24.45 -8.75
CA TRP A 475 -28.72 24.72 -9.15
C TRP A 475 -28.79 25.95 -10.01
N VAL A 476 -29.47 25.84 -11.13
CA VAL A 476 -29.73 26.96 -12.05
C VAL A 476 -31.24 27.13 -12.21
N ASN A 477 -31.74 28.29 -11.86
CA ASN A 477 -33.11 28.68 -12.21
C ASN A 477 -33.09 29.13 -13.68
N VAL A 478 -33.65 28.31 -14.59
CA VAL A 478 -33.64 28.57 -16.03
C VAL A 478 -34.80 29.46 -16.47
N ASP A 479 -35.90 29.52 -15.70
CA ASP A 479 -37.05 30.36 -16.00
C ASP A 479 -36.90 31.80 -15.46
N GLY A 480 -35.93 32.04 -14.59
CA GLY A 480 -35.67 33.33 -13.95
C GLY A 480 -36.78 33.78 -12.97
N ASN A 481 -37.81 32.97 -12.74
CA ASN A 481 -38.92 33.30 -11.85
C ASN A 481 -38.55 32.86 -10.41
N VAL A 482 -38.51 33.84 -9.50
CA VAL A 482 -38.36 33.60 -8.05
C VAL A 482 -39.57 34.19 -7.34
N PRO A 483 -40.56 33.37 -6.95
CA PRO A 483 -41.77 33.87 -6.27
C PRO A 483 -41.41 34.52 -4.92
N PRO A 484 -42.11 35.58 -4.50
CA PRO A 484 -41.84 36.21 -3.22
C PRO A 484 -42.22 35.28 -2.06
N HIS A 485 -41.22 34.95 -1.23
CA HIS A 485 -41.43 34.12 -0.03
C HIS A 485 -41.94 34.94 1.15
N PHE A 486 -41.47 36.18 1.28
CA PHE A 486 -41.88 37.08 2.36
C PHE A 486 -42.93 38.06 1.89
N LYS A 487 -44.02 38.17 2.67
CA LYS A 487 -45.00 39.25 2.45
C LYS A 487 -44.36 40.58 2.84
N ARG A 488 -44.36 41.55 1.92
CA ARG A 488 -43.97 42.93 2.21
C ARG A 488 -45.11 43.68 2.88
#